data_e8ca883c7311625cb1f787e42a7e0fdb
#
_entry.id   e8ca883c7311625cb1f787e42a7e0fdb
#
_cell.length_a   1.000
_cell.length_b   1.000
_cell.length_c   1.000
_cell.angle_alpha   90.00
_cell.angle_beta   90.00
_cell.angle_gamma   90.00
#
_symmetry.space_group_name_H-M   'P 1'
#
loop_
_entity.id
_entity.type
_entity.pdbx_description
1 polymer ?
#
loop_
_entity_poly.entity_id
_entity_poly.type
_entity_poly.pdbx_seq_one_letter_code
_entity_poly.pdbx_strand_id
1 'polypeptide(L)'
;MLSLQHIDGRNVWDILKLKVSKEQKSYVAGNDISLIEAYISKTENGQIFPFGIYKDDVPVGFLMVGFGTDSSWDDAPAIAQNNYDLRRLMIDTKYQGRGYGKEALNLALEFIRTFPCGRAEYCWLSYEPENKAARDLYRSFGFVETGEKDGEELIAVLKLVSDVSEVFSTKELLDNDAVFSSDNEELLAQFFQAENMRDWETYETFLAKDVVWELREAGQTKIIKGKPAYMNCIRSAYRGSNATFSCEGLYTGADNSCLAAMLVSDAGIRSCDMFWFEDGKIVFELEVILGCVK
;
A
#
# COMPACT_ATOMS: atom_id res chain seq x y z
N MET A 1 6.18 17.82 8.40
CA MET A 1 5.57 16.66 7.73
C MET A 1 4.24 16.40 8.41
N LEU A 2 3.22 15.99 7.68
CA LEU A 2 1.95 15.57 8.29
C LEU A 2 2.03 14.11 8.76
N SER A 3 1.10 13.74 9.64
CA SER A 3 0.89 12.35 10.05
C SER A 3 -0.61 12.04 10.16
N LEU A 4 -0.96 10.77 10.01
CA LEU A 4 -2.30 10.26 10.26
C LEU A 4 -2.35 9.63 11.65
N GLN A 5 -3.37 9.97 12.43
CA GLN A 5 -3.62 9.36 13.73
C GLN A 5 -5.02 8.79 13.77
N HIS A 6 -5.16 7.58 14.30
CA HIS A 6 -6.48 7.00 14.58
C HIS A 6 -7.26 7.89 15.53
N ILE A 7 -8.58 7.93 15.31
CA ILE A 7 -9.48 8.72 16.16
C ILE A 7 -9.95 7.86 17.32
N ASP A 8 -9.74 8.34 18.52
CA ASP A 8 -10.16 7.72 19.78
C ASP A 8 -10.71 8.74 20.78
N GLY A 9 -10.99 8.31 22.00
CA GLY A 9 -11.55 9.18 23.04
C GLY A 9 -10.62 10.33 23.47
N ARG A 10 -9.33 10.28 23.13
CA ARG A 10 -8.35 11.32 23.49
C ARG A 10 -8.36 12.50 22.52
N ASN A 11 -8.67 12.26 21.25
CA ASN A 11 -8.55 13.26 20.19
C ASN A 11 -9.86 13.59 19.45
N VAL A 12 -10.92 12.77 19.59
CA VAL A 12 -12.17 12.94 18.85
C VAL A 12 -12.76 14.36 19.00
N TRP A 13 -12.70 14.94 20.20
CA TRP A 13 -13.27 16.25 20.46
C TRP A 13 -12.53 17.39 19.76
N ASP A 14 -11.25 17.23 19.48
CA ASP A 14 -10.48 18.21 18.71
C ASP A 14 -10.73 18.06 17.21
N ILE A 15 -10.87 16.83 16.72
CA ILE A 15 -11.26 16.55 15.33
C ILE A 15 -12.66 17.10 15.01
N LEU A 16 -13.62 17.00 15.93
CA LEU A 16 -14.98 17.54 15.76
C LEU A 16 -15.02 19.09 15.69
N LYS A 17 -13.98 19.78 16.18
CA LYS A 17 -13.89 21.24 16.09
C LYS A 17 -13.41 21.75 14.73
N LEU A 18 -12.77 20.89 13.92
CA LEU A 18 -12.25 21.24 12.61
C LEU A 18 -13.39 21.55 11.64
N LYS A 19 -13.24 22.60 10.82
CA LYS A 19 -14.31 23.08 9.94
C LYS A 19 -13.75 23.59 8.62
N VAL A 20 -14.45 23.29 7.56
CA VAL A 20 -14.26 23.94 6.26
C VAL A 20 -14.98 25.29 6.20
N SER A 21 -14.72 26.10 5.17
CA SER A 21 -15.45 27.36 4.96
C SER A 21 -16.94 27.11 4.69
N LYS A 22 -17.75 28.17 4.76
CA LYS A 22 -19.20 28.05 4.50
C LYS A 22 -19.50 27.57 3.09
N GLU A 23 -18.71 28.01 2.14
CA GLU A 23 -18.83 27.69 0.71
C GLU A 23 -18.46 26.22 0.42
N GLN A 24 -17.63 25.63 1.28
CA GLN A 24 -17.18 24.23 1.12
C GLN A 24 -18.08 23.21 1.85
N LYS A 25 -19.05 23.68 2.66
CA LYS A 25 -19.93 22.78 3.43
C LYS A 25 -20.81 21.88 2.57
N SER A 26 -21.06 22.27 1.32
CA SER A 26 -21.76 21.43 0.34
C SER A 26 -20.88 20.36 -0.28
N TYR A 27 -19.55 20.43 -0.12
CA TYR A 27 -18.60 19.53 -0.76
C TYR A 27 -18.10 18.42 0.18
N VAL A 28 -18.32 18.53 1.48
CA VAL A 28 -17.89 17.51 2.46
C VAL A 28 -18.78 17.54 3.69
N ALA A 29 -19.22 16.37 4.11
CA ALA A 29 -19.98 16.24 5.35
C ALA A 29 -19.16 16.68 6.58
N GLY A 30 -19.86 17.10 7.64
CA GLY A 30 -19.21 17.41 8.91
C GLY A 30 -18.51 16.18 9.51
N ASN A 31 -17.44 16.41 10.28
CA ASN A 31 -16.70 15.31 10.90
C ASN A 31 -17.57 14.51 11.89
N ASP A 32 -18.58 15.12 12.49
CA ASP A 32 -19.59 14.47 13.33
C ASP A 32 -20.41 13.44 12.54
N ILE A 33 -20.94 13.84 11.38
CA ILE A 33 -21.68 12.95 10.50
C ILE A 33 -20.76 11.83 9.99
N SER A 34 -19.56 12.17 9.53
CA SER A 34 -18.60 11.18 9.02
C SER A 34 -18.21 10.12 10.06
N LEU A 35 -18.09 10.50 11.34
CA LEU A 35 -17.80 9.56 12.42
C LEU A 35 -19.02 8.69 12.79
N ILE A 36 -20.24 9.22 12.66
CA ILE A 36 -21.47 8.42 12.82
C ILE A 36 -21.56 7.40 11.67
N GLU A 37 -21.34 7.82 10.43
CA GLU A 37 -21.29 6.90 9.28
C GLU A 37 -20.23 5.80 9.46
N ALA A 38 -19.04 6.17 9.96
CA ALA A 38 -17.99 5.20 10.25
C ALA A 38 -18.40 4.19 11.33
N TYR A 39 -19.12 4.64 12.36
CA TYR A 39 -19.66 3.77 13.40
C TYR A 39 -20.71 2.82 12.83
N ILE A 40 -21.68 3.31 12.05
CA ILE A 40 -22.72 2.51 11.41
C ILE A 40 -22.09 1.47 10.49
N SER A 41 -21.20 1.88 9.60
CA SER A 41 -20.49 0.97 8.68
C SER A 41 -19.80 -0.18 9.43
N LYS A 42 -19.10 0.12 10.53
CA LYS A 42 -18.46 -0.92 11.36
C LYS A 42 -19.46 -1.88 12.01
N THR A 43 -20.64 -1.42 12.40
CA THR A 43 -21.69 -2.29 12.96
C THR A 43 -22.33 -3.18 11.89
N GLU A 44 -22.24 -2.79 10.62
CA GLU A 44 -22.74 -3.50 9.44
C GLU A 44 -21.64 -4.24 8.67
N ASN A 45 -20.56 -4.61 9.36
CA ASN A 45 -19.40 -5.35 8.85
C ASN A 45 -18.59 -4.61 7.77
N GLY A 46 -18.75 -3.30 7.64
CA GLY A 46 -17.96 -2.46 6.74
C GLY A 46 -16.53 -2.23 7.24
N GLN A 47 -15.64 -2.04 6.30
CA GLN A 47 -14.23 -1.74 6.56
C GLN A 47 -13.99 -0.25 6.34
N ILE A 48 -13.81 0.49 7.43
CA ILE A 48 -13.68 1.95 7.38
C ILE A 48 -12.65 2.46 8.41
N PHE A 49 -11.86 3.44 7.98
CA PHE A 49 -10.69 3.94 8.69
C PHE A 49 -10.73 5.47 8.76
N PRO A 50 -11.34 6.05 9.81
CA PRO A 50 -11.29 7.49 10.06
C PRO A 50 -9.96 7.87 10.71
N PHE A 51 -9.32 8.94 10.18
CA PHE A 51 -8.07 9.50 10.69
C PHE A 51 -8.16 11.01 10.91
N GLY A 52 -7.55 11.47 12.00
CA GLY A 52 -7.14 12.86 12.15
C GLY A 52 -5.84 13.10 11.38
N ILE A 53 -5.76 14.21 10.66
CA ILE A 53 -4.54 14.69 10.00
C ILE A 53 -3.86 15.67 10.95
N TYR A 54 -2.59 15.41 11.27
CA TYR A 54 -1.83 16.21 12.23
C TYR A 54 -0.61 16.85 11.59
N LYS A 55 -0.33 18.09 11.98
CA LYS A 55 0.95 18.76 11.78
C LYS A 55 1.62 18.87 13.15
N ASP A 56 2.64 18.05 13.34
CA ASP A 56 3.22 17.80 14.66
C ASP A 56 2.09 17.30 15.62
N ASP A 57 1.81 17.98 16.74
CA ASP A 57 0.75 17.58 17.67
C ASP A 57 -0.58 18.33 17.44
N VAL A 58 -0.69 19.11 16.35
CA VAL A 58 -1.86 19.96 16.08
C VAL A 58 -2.76 19.28 15.03
N PRO A 59 -4.03 19.01 15.31
CA PRO A 59 -4.96 18.52 14.32
C PRO A 59 -5.27 19.61 13.29
N VAL A 60 -5.07 19.30 12.02
CA VAL A 60 -5.23 20.24 10.90
C VAL A 60 -6.28 19.79 9.88
N GLY A 61 -6.76 18.56 9.97
CA GLY A 61 -7.73 18.02 9.04
C GLY A 61 -8.27 16.66 9.47
N PHE A 62 -9.12 16.11 8.62
CA PHE A 62 -9.73 14.79 8.77
C PHE A 62 -9.75 14.08 7.42
N LEU A 63 -9.52 12.78 7.42
CA LEU A 63 -9.77 11.93 6.28
C LEU A 63 -10.39 10.59 6.72
N MET A 64 -11.07 9.94 5.77
CA MET A 64 -11.69 8.65 5.99
C MET A 64 -11.52 7.79 4.76
N VAL A 65 -10.96 6.60 4.95
CA VAL A 65 -10.79 5.59 3.91
C VAL A 65 -11.77 4.45 4.18
N GLY A 66 -12.41 3.95 3.14
CA GLY A 66 -13.26 2.76 3.17
C GLY A 66 -12.70 1.64 2.28
N PHE A 67 -13.27 0.44 2.42
CA PHE A 67 -13.02 -0.68 1.52
C PHE A 67 -14.29 -1.48 1.32
N GLY A 68 -14.65 -1.70 0.05
CA GLY A 68 -15.84 -2.44 -0.32
C GLY A 68 -17.14 -1.74 0.07
N THR A 69 -18.16 -2.54 0.28
CA THR A 69 -19.50 -2.10 0.70
C THR A 69 -19.87 -2.71 2.03
N ASP A 70 -20.84 -2.14 2.70
CA ASP A 70 -21.47 -2.72 3.89
C ASP A 70 -22.97 -2.97 3.66
N SER A 71 -23.64 -3.64 4.59
CA SER A 71 -25.03 -4.04 4.43
C SER A 71 -26.03 -2.88 4.52
N SER A 72 -25.57 -1.68 4.90
CA SER A 72 -26.41 -0.47 4.96
C SER A 72 -26.32 0.41 3.71
N TRP A 73 -25.45 0.06 2.77
CA TRP A 73 -25.22 0.87 1.56
C TRP A 73 -25.88 0.24 0.33
N ASP A 74 -27.20 0.43 0.22
CA ASP A 74 -28.03 -0.19 -0.83
C ASP A 74 -27.70 0.32 -2.24
N ASP A 75 -27.32 1.61 -2.37
CA ASP A 75 -27.06 2.30 -3.66
C ASP A 75 -25.55 2.45 -3.95
N ALA A 76 -24.70 1.59 -3.40
CA ALA A 76 -23.26 1.67 -3.61
C ALA A 76 -22.90 1.56 -5.09
N PRO A 77 -22.04 2.44 -5.64
CA PRO A 77 -21.61 2.34 -7.02
C PRO A 77 -20.81 1.05 -7.24
N ALA A 78 -20.91 0.48 -8.46
CA ALA A 78 -20.27 -0.79 -8.77
C ALA A 78 -18.77 -0.82 -8.47
N ILE A 79 -18.10 0.32 -8.64
CA ILE A 79 -16.66 0.48 -8.35
C ILE A 79 -16.32 0.27 -6.86
N ALA A 80 -17.29 0.44 -5.95
CA ALA A 80 -17.05 0.25 -4.52
C ALA A 80 -16.73 -1.20 -4.16
N GLN A 81 -17.22 -2.18 -4.95
CA GLN A 81 -17.00 -3.59 -4.66
C GLN A 81 -15.51 -3.96 -4.74
N ASN A 82 -14.96 -4.46 -3.63
CA ASN A 82 -13.56 -4.91 -3.53
C ASN A 82 -12.50 -3.83 -3.87
N ASN A 83 -12.87 -2.56 -3.78
CA ASN A 83 -11.96 -1.43 -4.00
C ASN A 83 -11.93 -0.50 -2.79
N TYR A 84 -10.83 0.24 -2.64
CA TYR A 84 -10.72 1.28 -1.62
C TYR A 84 -11.39 2.57 -2.08
N ASP A 85 -12.00 3.27 -1.14
CA ASP A 85 -12.51 4.63 -1.38
C ASP A 85 -11.87 5.64 -0.44
N LEU A 86 -11.53 6.81 -0.97
CA LEU A 86 -11.25 7.99 -0.16
C LEU A 86 -12.58 8.69 0.10
N ARG A 87 -13.28 8.24 1.14
CA ARG A 87 -14.65 8.68 1.45
C ARG A 87 -14.73 10.12 1.91
N ARG A 88 -13.71 10.60 2.62
CA ARG A 88 -13.65 11.99 3.13
C ARG A 88 -12.22 12.49 3.12
N LEU A 89 -12.05 13.74 2.76
CA LEU A 89 -10.80 14.49 2.92
C LEU A 89 -11.12 15.97 3.15
N MET A 90 -10.76 16.48 4.30
CA MET A 90 -10.88 17.92 4.58
C MET A 90 -9.67 18.45 5.33
N ILE A 91 -9.30 19.69 5.05
CA ILE A 91 -8.34 20.48 5.83
C ILE A 91 -9.11 21.64 6.46
N ASP A 92 -8.91 21.88 7.74
CA ASP A 92 -9.52 23.00 8.44
C ASP A 92 -9.15 24.33 7.77
N THR A 93 -10.13 25.23 7.67
CA THR A 93 -9.99 26.52 6.98
C THR A 93 -8.74 27.31 7.40
N LYS A 94 -8.34 27.21 8.67
CA LYS A 94 -7.14 27.91 9.20
C LYS A 94 -5.83 27.38 8.60
N TYR A 95 -5.84 26.19 8.06
CA TYR A 95 -4.65 25.47 7.59
C TYR A 95 -4.63 25.24 6.08
N GLN A 96 -5.70 25.63 5.37
CA GLN A 96 -5.77 25.56 3.91
C GLN A 96 -4.73 26.45 3.22
N GLY A 97 -4.45 26.21 1.94
CA GLY A 97 -3.47 26.97 1.14
C GLY A 97 -2.01 26.72 1.48
N ARG A 98 -1.71 25.71 2.31
CA ARG A 98 -0.34 25.33 2.76
C ARG A 98 0.19 24.03 2.15
N GLY A 99 -0.52 23.48 1.18
CA GLY A 99 -0.16 22.17 0.58
C GLY A 99 -0.63 20.95 1.38
N TYR A 100 -1.28 21.14 2.53
CA TYR A 100 -1.67 20.03 3.42
C TYR A 100 -2.65 19.04 2.78
N GLY A 101 -3.55 19.49 1.91
CA GLY A 101 -4.44 18.58 1.17
C GLY A 101 -3.67 17.60 0.28
N LYS A 102 -2.61 18.07 -0.37
CA LYS A 102 -1.72 17.23 -1.19
C LYS A 102 -0.94 16.23 -0.35
N GLU A 103 -0.35 16.68 0.77
CA GLU A 103 0.40 15.82 1.69
C GLU A 103 -0.52 14.77 2.34
N ALA A 104 -1.75 15.16 2.73
CA ALA A 104 -2.74 14.25 3.31
C ALA A 104 -3.24 13.19 2.32
N LEU A 105 -3.47 13.55 1.05
CA LEU A 105 -3.84 12.59 0.01
C LEU A 105 -2.71 11.59 -0.25
N ASN A 106 -1.45 12.04 -0.24
CA ASN A 106 -0.31 11.13 -0.34
C ASN A 106 -0.30 10.12 0.80
N LEU A 107 -0.45 10.55 2.05
CA LEU A 107 -0.53 9.67 3.22
C LEU A 107 -1.71 8.69 3.15
N ALA A 108 -2.87 9.13 2.65
CA ALA A 108 -4.01 8.26 2.44
C ALA A 108 -3.71 7.16 1.42
N LEU A 109 -3.07 7.51 0.30
CA LEU A 109 -2.67 6.56 -0.73
C LEU A 109 -1.55 5.61 -0.27
N GLU A 110 -0.60 6.09 0.54
CA GLU A 110 0.39 5.24 1.20
C GLU A 110 -0.29 4.20 2.11
N PHE A 111 -1.24 4.63 2.94
CA PHE A 111 -2.04 3.72 3.77
C PHE A 111 -2.82 2.70 2.92
N ILE A 112 -3.52 3.16 1.87
CA ILE A 112 -4.30 2.29 0.99
C ILE A 112 -3.41 1.25 0.30
N ARG A 113 -2.21 1.62 -0.13
CA ARG A 113 -1.23 0.71 -0.76
C ARG A 113 -0.67 -0.35 0.18
N THR A 114 -0.85 -0.24 1.49
CA THR A 114 -0.59 -1.36 2.42
C THR A 114 -1.67 -2.44 2.35
N PHE A 115 -2.76 -2.21 1.62
CA PHE A 115 -3.87 -3.13 1.43
C PHE A 115 -4.43 -3.72 2.73
N PRO A 116 -4.81 -2.92 3.73
CA PRO A 116 -5.20 -3.39 5.06
C PRO A 116 -6.45 -4.30 5.07
N CYS A 117 -7.25 -4.29 4.00
CA CYS A 117 -8.43 -5.14 3.81
C CYS A 117 -8.27 -6.14 2.67
N GLY A 118 -7.09 -6.28 2.10
CA GLY A 118 -6.81 -7.10 0.92
C GLY A 118 -6.57 -6.28 -0.34
N ARG A 119 -6.09 -6.94 -1.38
CA ARG A 119 -5.77 -6.28 -2.66
C ARG A 119 -7.01 -5.69 -3.32
N ALA A 120 -6.82 -4.55 -3.95
CA ALA A 120 -7.81 -3.88 -4.77
C ALA A 120 -7.16 -3.37 -6.06
N GLU A 121 -7.92 -3.34 -7.13
CA GLU A 121 -7.44 -2.81 -8.41
C GLU A 121 -7.43 -1.29 -8.39
N TYR A 122 -8.41 -0.68 -7.71
CA TYR A 122 -8.58 0.76 -7.69
C TYR A 122 -8.68 1.35 -6.29
N CYS A 123 -8.24 2.60 -6.17
CA CYS A 123 -8.76 3.55 -5.21
C CYS A 123 -9.73 4.48 -5.97
N TRP A 124 -10.94 4.63 -5.47
CA TRP A 124 -11.92 5.53 -6.05
C TRP A 124 -12.36 6.60 -5.05
N LEU A 125 -13.00 7.63 -5.56
CA LEU A 125 -13.61 8.71 -4.79
C LEU A 125 -14.71 9.35 -5.61
N SER A 126 -15.60 10.08 -4.95
CA SER A 126 -16.56 10.96 -5.61
C SER A 126 -16.41 12.40 -5.12
N TYR A 127 -16.83 13.35 -5.92
CA TYR A 127 -16.83 14.77 -5.57
C TYR A 127 -17.82 15.58 -6.42
N GLU A 128 -18.33 16.66 -5.82
CA GLU A 128 -19.21 17.60 -6.50
C GLU A 128 -18.52 18.24 -7.73
N PRO A 129 -19.21 18.32 -8.88
CA PRO A 129 -18.62 18.87 -10.13
C PRO A 129 -18.06 20.29 -9.98
N GLU A 130 -18.66 21.09 -9.09
CA GLU A 130 -18.26 22.47 -8.79
C GLU A 130 -17.00 22.57 -7.93
N ASN A 131 -16.58 21.48 -7.26
CA ASN A 131 -15.40 21.43 -6.41
C ASN A 131 -14.11 21.33 -7.23
N LYS A 132 -13.79 22.43 -7.93
CA LYS A 132 -12.59 22.49 -8.81
C LYS A 132 -11.29 22.21 -8.04
N ALA A 133 -11.21 22.64 -6.77
CA ALA A 133 -10.00 22.43 -5.98
C ALA A 133 -9.74 20.94 -5.69
N ALA A 134 -10.79 20.18 -5.38
CA ALA A 134 -10.70 18.74 -5.22
C ALA A 134 -10.37 18.04 -6.55
N ARG A 135 -11.05 18.42 -7.62
CA ARG A 135 -10.81 17.92 -8.98
C ARG A 135 -9.35 18.05 -9.39
N ASP A 136 -8.78 19.26 -9.24
CA ASP A 136 -7.40 19.55 -9.63
C ASP A 136 -6.41 18.77 -8.73
N LEU A 137 -6.72 18.66 -7.43
CA LEU A 137 -5.94 17.86 -6.50
C LEU A 137 -5.91 16.39 -6.93
N TYR A 138 -7.05 15.76 -7.12
CA TYR A 138 -7.15 14.33 -7.46
C TYR A 138 -6.53 14.03 -8.83
N ARG A 139 -6.74 14.87 -9.82
CA ARG A 139 -6.06 14.76 -11.14
C ARG A 139 -4.54 14.82 -11.01
N SER A 140 -4.01 15.65 -10.11
CA SER A 140 -2.56 15.76 -9.90
C SER A 140 -1.93 14.48 -9.33
N PHE A 141 -2.75 13.55 -8.81
CA PHE A 141 -2.34 12.21 -8.33
C PHE A 141 -2.68 11.09 -9.32
N GLY A 142 -3.20 11.42 -10.49
CA GLY A 142 -3.52 10.44 -11.54
C GLY A 142 -4.93 9.85 -11.45
N PHE A 143 -5.83 10.41 -10.63
CA PHE A 143 -7.24 10.02 -10.68
C PHE A 143 -7.86 10.45 -12.01
N VAL A 144 -8.62 9.54 -12.61
CA VAL A 144 -9.33 9.73 -13.89
C VAL A 144 -10.82 9.61 -13.65
N GLU A 145 -11.59 10.59 -14.14
CA GLU A 145 -13.05 10.54 -14.09
C GLU A 145 -13.56 9.40 -14.98
N THR A 146 -14.46 8.57 -14.45
CA THR A 146 -15.02 7.42 -15.17
C THR A 146 -16.18 7.82 -16.12
N GLY A 147 -16.78 8.98 -15.88
CA GLY A 147 -18.02 9.40 -16.51
C GLY A 147 -19.28 8.90 -15.77
N GLU A 148 -19.11 8.05 -14.76
CA GLU A 148 -20.18 7.62 -13.87
C GLU A 148 -20.35 8.60 -12.70
N LYS A 149 -21.46 8.46 -11.97
CA LYS A 149 -21.80 9.30 -10.83
C LYS A 149 -22.23 8.46 -9.64
N ASP A 150 -21.99 9.02 -8.44
CA ASP A 150 -22.59 8.61 -7.19
C ASP A 150 -23.54 9.74 -6.74
N GLY A 151 -24.84 9.55 -6.91
CA GLY A 151 -25.80 10.66 -6.83
C GLY A 151 -25.50 11.75 -7.89
N GLU A 152 -25.17 12.96 -7.43
CA GLU A 152 -24.74 14.07 -8.31
C GLU A 152 -23.22 14.18 -8.44
N GLU A 153 -22.46 13.51 -7.60
CA GLU A 153 -21.01 13.55 -7.57
C GLU A 153 -20.36 12.79 -8.73
N LEU A 154 -19.25 13.30 -9.23
CA LEU A 154 -18.44 12.64 -10.27
C LEU A 154 -17.55 11.57 -9.63
N ILE A 155 -17.58 10.36 -10.17
CA ILE A 155 -16.67 9.28 -9.75
C ILE A 155 -15.33 9.41 -10.49
N ALA A 156 -14.25 9.34 -9.74
CA ALA A 156 -12.89 9.22 -10.27
C ALA A 156 -12.15 8.05 -9.64
N VAL A 157 -11.30 7.40 -10.43
CA VAL A 157 -10.54 6.20 -10.04
C VAL A 157 -9.05 6.40 -10.23
N LEU A 158 -8.27 5.82 -9.34
CA LEU A 158 -6.83 5.67 -9.46
C LEU A 158 -6.51 4.17 -9.46
N LYS A 159 -5.84 3.67 -10.50
CA LYS A 159 -5.37 2.29 -10.51
C LYS A 159 -4.25 2.13 -9.45
N LEU A 160 -4.45 1.22 -8.51
CA LEU A 160 -3.52 1.00 -7.38
C LEU A 160 -2.38 0.05 -7.73
N VAL A 161 -2.66 -0.88 -8.62
CA VAL A 161 -1.71 -1.88 -9.10
C VAL A 161 -1.61 -1.70 -10.60
N SER A 162 -0.49 -1.25 -11.09
CA SER A 162 -0.06 -1.66 -12.42
C SER A 162 0.22 -3.16 -12.32
N ASP A 163 -0.39 -3.97 -13.19
CA ASP A 163 0.01 -5.36 -13.32
C ASP A 163 1.52 -5.44 -13.45
N VAL A 164 2.15 -6.16 -12.54
CA VAL A 164 3.60 -6.41 -12.62
C VAL A 164 3.95 -7.09 -13.95
N SER A 165 2.97 -7.73 -14.62
CA SER A 165 3.09 -8.26 -15.97
C SER A 165 3.15 -7.19 -17.09
N GLU A 166 2.67 -5.95 -16.86
CA GLU A 166 2.82 -4.86 -17.84
C GLU A 166 4.13 -4.07 -17.66
N VAL A 167 4.72 -4.10 -16.46
CA VAL A 167 6.02 -3.45 -16.20
C VAL A 167 7.19 -4.26 -16.78
N PHE A 168 7.01 -5.54 -17.08
CA PHE A 168 8.04 -6.40 -17.66
C PHE A 168 7.85 -6.74 -19.15
N SER A 169 7.15 -5.90 -19.92
CA SER A 169 7.32 -5.90 -21.38
C SER A 169 8.65 -5.25 -21.73
N THR A 170 9.67 -6.08 -21.90
CA THR A 170 11.08 -5.72 -22.15
C THR A 170 11.34 -4.91 -23.42
N LYS A 171 10.36 -4.28 -24.03
CA LYS A 171 10.50 -3.55 -25.28
C LYS A 171 10.25 -2.03 -25.20
N GLU A 172 9.69 -1.52 -24.09
CA GLU A 172 9.44 -0.06 -23.90
C GLU A 172 10.33 0.59 -22.84
N LEU A 173 11.22 -0.15 -22.17
CA LEU A 173 12.13 0.37 -21.16
C LEU A 173 13.41 1.03 -21.72
N LEU A 174 13.54 1.14 -23.06
CA LEU A 174 14.74 1.73 -23.67
C LEU A 174 14.59 3.20 -24.08
N ASP A 175 13.42 3.83 -23.88
CA ASP A 175 13.20 5.19 -24.41
C ASP A 175 12.60 6.23 -23.42
N ASN A 176 12.65 6.03 -22.09
CA ASN A 176 12.33 7.13 -21.16
C ASN A 176 13.26 7.13 -19.96
N ASP A 177 14.14 8.13 -19.92
CA ASP A 177 14.94 8.53 -18.76
C ASP A 177 14.05 8.89 -17.56
N ALA A 178 14.45 8.36 -16.39
CA ALA A 178 14.04 8.71 -15.03
C ALA A 178 12.83 7.97 -14.42
N VAL A 179 13.06 6.73 -13.98
CA VAL A 179 12.47 6.21 -12.73
C VAL A 179 13.57 5.51 -11.94
N PHE A 180 13.81 5.95 -10.71
CA PHE A 180 14.76 5.39 -9.77
C PHE A 180 14.31 3.97 -9.37
N SER A 181 14.72 2.96 -10.10
CA SER A 181 14.90 1.61 -9.58
C SER A 181 16.22 1.65 -8.79
N SER A 182 16.23 1.31 -7.51
CA SER A 182 17.51 1.13 -6.83
C SER A 182 18.19 -0.10 -7.42
N ASP A 183 19.51 -0.07 -7.57
CA ASP A 183 20.28 -1.23 -8.05
C ASP A 183 19.90 -2.53 -7.28
N ASN A 184 19.48 -2.41 -6.02
CA ASN A 184 19.07 -3.50 -5.16
C ASN A 184 17.69 -4.08 -5.50
N GLU A 185 16.75 -3.30 -6.03
CA GLU A 185 15.43 -3.81 -6.49
C GLU A 185 15.58 -4.69 -7.73
N GLU A 186 16.41 -4.24 -8.67
CA GLU A 186 16.71 -5.01 -9.88
C GLU A 186 17.46 -6.29 -9.52
N LEU A 187 18.43 -6.21 -8.61
CA LEU A 187 19.16 -7.37 -8.09
C LEU A 187 18.19 -8.41 -7.49
N LEU A 188 17.26 -7.95 -6.66
CA LEU A 188 16.31 -8.83 -5.98
C LEU A 188 15.33 -9.48 -6.97
N ALA A 189 14.88 -8.74 -8.00
CA ALA A 189 14.05 -9.31 -9.06
C ALA A 189 14.78 -10.44 -9.82
N GLN A 190 16.05 -10.24 -10.15
CA GLN A 190 16.88 -11.27 -10.79
C GLN A 190 17.15 -12.46 -9.86
N PHE A 191 17.36 -12.21 -8.57
CA PHE A 191 17.51 -13.23 -7.53
C PHE A 191 16.27 -14.15 -7.44
N PHE A 192 15.08 -13.58 -7.36
CA PHE A 192 13.82 -14.33 -7.35
C PHE A 192 13.57 -15.08 -8.66
N GLN A 193 13.93 -14.47 -9.79
CA GLN A 193 13.85 -15.16 -11.09
C GLN A 193 14.75 -16.38 -11.14
N ALA A 194 16.00 -16.27 -10.71
CA ALA A 194 16.96 -17.38 -10.68
C ALA A 194 16.45 -18.51 -9.77
N GLU A 195 15.86 -18.18 -8.63
CA GLU A 195 15.27 -19.16 -7.72
C GLU A 195 14.09 -19.91 -8.37
N ASN A 196 13.13 -19.19 -8.94
CA ASN A 196 11.98 -19.76 -9.63
C ASN A 196 12.39 -20.65 -10.82
N MET A 197 13.47 -20.30 -11.51
CA MET A 197 14.04 -21.08 -12.62
C MET A 197 14.97 -22.21 -12.17
N ARG A 198 15.30 -22.30 -10.88
CA ARG A 198 16.32 -23.23 -10.34
C ARG A 198 17.71 -23.01 -10.94
N ASP A 199 17.98 -21.79 -11.43
CA ASP A 199 19.31 -21.39 -11.88
C ASP A 199 20.20 -21.06 -10.67
N TRP A 200 20.69 -22.12 -10.04
CA TRP A 200 21.47 -22.01 -8.82
C TRP A 200 22.86 -21.40 -9.04
N GLU A 201 23.37 -21.42 -10.27
CA GLU A 201 24.64 -20.78 -10.61
C GLU A 201 24.47 -19.25 -10.58
N THR A 202 23.44 -18.75 -11.23
CA THR A 202 23.09 -17.31 -11.19
C THR A 202 22.66 -16.90 -9.78
N TYR A 203 21.80 -17.69 -9.11
CA TYR A 203 21.29 -17.40 -7.76
C TYR A 203 22.40 -17.17 -6.75
N GLU A 204 23.41 -18.05 -6.69
CA GLU A 204 24.50 -17.93 -5.72
C GLU A 204 25.40 -16.71 -5.96
N THR A 205 25.35 -16.09 -7.16
CA THR A 205 26.14 -14.89 -7.46
C THR A 205 25.62 -13.68 -6.69
N PHE A 206 24.35 -13.63 -6.31
CA PHE A 206 23.76 -12.53 -5.56
C PHE A 206 24.09 -12.56 -4.07
N LEU A 207 24.53 -13.71 -3.54
CA LEU A 207 24.81 -13.89 -2.12
C LEU A 207 26.24 -13.52 -1.73
N ALA A 208 26.41 -12.83 -0.62
CA ALA A 208 27.71 -12.60 -0.01
C ALA A 208 28.30 -13.93 0.52
N LYS A 209 29.63 -14.01 0.70
CA LYS A 209 30.31 -15.21 1.18
C LYS A 209 29.82 -15.66 2.55
N ASP A 210 29.58 -14.71 3.42
CA ASP A 210 29.19 -14.84 4.82
C ASP A 210 27.73 -14.50 5.08
N VAL A 211 26.89 -14.53 4.03
CA VAL A 211 25.45 -14.30 4.12
C VAL A 211 24.80 -15.06 5.25
N VAL A 212 23.87 -14.43 5.94
CA VAL A 212 23.07 -15.06 6.99
C VAL A 212 21.60 -15.09 6.57
N TRP A 213 20.97 -16.25 6.66
CA TRP A 213 19.54 -16.43 6.48
C TRP A 213 18.90 -16.83 7.81
N GLU A 214 17.94 -16.02 8.26
CA GLU A 214 17.13 -16.30 9.44
C GLU A 214 15.70 -16.62 9.00
N LEU A 215 15.30 -17.88 9.12
CA LEU A 215 13.96 -18.36 8.82
C LEU A 215 13.13 -18.44 10.09
N ARG A 216 11.98 -17.79 10.11
CA ARG A 216 10.99 -17.83 11.21
C ARG A 216 9.70 -18.47 10.73
N GLU A 217 9.35 -19.60 11.32
CA GLU A 217 8.16 -20.35 11.02
C GLU A 217 7.54 -20.93 12.29
N ALA A 218 6.21 -20.74 12.49
CA ALA A 218 5.42 -21.34 13.59
C ALA A 218 6.07 -21.20 14.99
N GLY A 219 6.69 -20.05 15.28
CA GLY A 219 7.35 -19.79 16.54
C GLY A 219 8.77 -20.41 16.68
N GLN A 220 9.26 -21.05 15.64
CA GLN A 220 10.63 -21.55 15.56
C GLN A 220 11.50 -20.60 14.73
N THR A 221 12.78 -20.49 15.10
CA THR A 221 13.78 -19.71 14.36
C THR A 221 14.92 -20.63 13.97
N LYS A 222 15.26 -20.64 12.69
CA LYS A 222 16.42 -21.35 12.14
C LYS A 222 17.38 -20.34 11.55
N ILE A 223 18.66 -20.38 11.96
CA ILE A 223 19.69 -19.48 11.44
C ILE A 223 20.69 -20.30 10.63
N ILE A 224 20.91 -19.88 9.38
CA ILE A 224 21.81 -20.50 8.41
C ILE A 224 22.91 -19.48 8.11
N LYS A 225 24.18 -19.86 8.29
CA LYS A 225 25.31 -18.95 8.13
C LYS A 225 26.26 -19.40 7.05
N GLY A 226 26.61 -18.48 6.17
CA GLY A 226 27.53 -18.62 5.07
C GLY A 226 26.90 -19.23 3.81
N LYS A 227 27.37 -18.75 2.65
CA LYS A 227 26.85 -19.14 1.32
C LYS A 227 26.74 -20.66 1.12
N PRO A 228 27.72 -21.51 1.48
CA PRO A 228 27.59 -22.94 1.25
C PRO A 228 26.43 -23.59 2.01
N ALA A 229 26.19 -23.17 3.25
CA ALA A 229 25.08 -23.67 4.08
C ALA A 229 23.74 -23.16 3.55
N TYR A 230 23.68 -21.90 3.15
CA TYR A 230 22.53 -21.30 2.52
C TYR A 230 22.12 -22.07 1.25
N MET A 231 23.06 -22.26 0.30
CA MET A 231 22.83 -22.98 -0.95
C MET A 231 22.41 -24.44 -0.74
N ASN A 232 22.96 -25.10 0.26
CA ASN A 232 22.54 -26.47 0.62
C ASN A 232 21.11 -26.49 1.16
N CYS A 233 20.72 -25.52 1.95
CA CYS A 233 19.38 -25.42 2.52
C CYS A 233 18.34 -25.17 1.41
N ILE A 234 18.55 -24.16 0.58
CA ILE A 234 17.60 -23.80 -0.47
C ILE A 234 17.45 -24.90 -1.53
N ARG A 235 18.56 -25.48 -2.01
CA ARG A 235 18.52 -26.61 -2.94
C ARG A 235 17.80 -27.84 -2.35
N SER A 236 17.90 -28.04 -1.02
CA SER A 236 17.20 -29.15 -0.36
C SER A 236 15.72 -28.89 -0.22
N ALA A 237 15.30 -27.64 0.03
CA ALA A 237 13.89 -27.23 0.09
C ALA A 237 13.17 -27.48 -1.24
N TYR A 238 13.86 -27.23 -2.35
CA TYR A 238 13.28 -27.40 -3.69
C TYR A 238 13.54 -28.78 -4.32
N ARG A 239 14.12 -29.73 -3.60
CA ARG A 239 14.42 -31.06 -4.16
C ARG A 239 13.13 -31.82 -4.50
N GLY A 240 12.90 -32.04 -5.80
CA GLY A 240 11.70 -32.71 -6.31
C GLY A 240 10.43 -31.84 -6.29
N SER A 241 10.59 -30.54 -6.06
CA SER A 241 9.50 -29.57 -6.10
C SER A 241 9.61 -28.67 -7.33
N ASN A 242 8.48 -28.45 -8.01
CA ASN A 242 8.33 -27.45 -9.07
C ASN A 242 7.63 -26.20 -8.55
N ALA A 243 7.47 -26.05 -7.21
CA ALA A 243 6.82 -24.90 -6.60
C ALA A 243 7.51 -23.59 -7.04
N THR A 244 6.72 -22.61 -7.39
CA THR A 244 7.15 -21.27 -7.72
C THR A 244 6.51 -20.27 -6.76
N PHE A 245 7.01 -19.05 -6.76
CA PHE A 245 6.39 -17.97 -6.01
C PHE A 245 6.38 -16.67 -6.83
N SER A 246 5.52 -15.76 -6.45
CA SER A 246 5.47 -14.40 -6.97
C SER A 246 5.68 -13.39 -5.85
N CYS A 247 6.28 -12.25 -6.19
CA CYS A 247 6.40 -11.12 -5.29
C CYS A 247 5.13 -10.26 -5.42
N GLU A 248 4.34 -10.17 -4.36
CA GLU A 248 3.11 -9.36 -4.31
C GLU A 248 3.38 -7.90 -3.97
N GLY A 249 4.50 -7.59 -3.35
CA GLY A 249 4.89 -6.23 -2.97
C GLY A 249 6.36 -6.16 -2.60
N LEU A 250 7.00 -5.06 -2.98
CA LEU A 250 8.38 -4.74 -2.65
C LEU A 250 8.41 -3.37 -1.96
N TYR A 251 9.12 -3.28 -0.86
CA TYR A 251 9.16 -2.09 -0.01
C TYR A 251 10.61 -1.76 0.34
N THR A 252 11.03 -0.56 0.01
CA THR A 252 12.39 -0.10 0.23
C THR A 252 12.51 0.64 1.56
N GLY A 253 13.51 0.31 2.36
CA GLY A 253 13.88 1.08 3.56
C GLY A 253 14.36 2.49 3.21
N ALA A 254 14.33 3.40 4.19
CA ALA A 254 14.61 4.83 3.97
C ALA A 254 16.00 5.15 3.40
N ASP A 255 16.96 4.23 3.56
CA ASP A 255 18.36 4.39 3.12
C ASP A 255 18.76 3.41 1.99
N ASN A 256 17.80 2.70 1.40
CA ASN A 256 18.00 1.67 0.39
C ASN A 256 18.89 0.48 0.83
N SER A 257 19.26 0.39 2.09
CA SER A 257 20.09 -0.72 2.60
C SER A 257 19.29 -1.99 2.88
N CYS A 258 17.97 -1.89 2.95
CA CYS A 258 17.04 -2.99 3.22
C CYS A 258 15.85 -2.95 2.26
N LEU A 259 15.49 -4.10 1.70
CA LEU A 259 14.24 -4.31 0.95
C LEU A 259 13.40 -5.37 1.66
N ALA A 260 12.09 -5.14 1.76
CA ALA A 260 11.14 -6.14 2.22
C ALA A 260 10.26 -6.59 1.04
N ALA A 261 10.17 -7.89 0.82
CA ALA A 261 9.35 -8.52 -0.21
C ALA A 261 8.22 -9.32 0.44
N MET A 262 7.00 -9.14 -0.07
CA MET A 262 5.87 -10.02 0.25
C MET A 262 5.78 -11.08 -0.83
N LEU A 263 6.06 -12.33 -0.49
CA LEU A 263 6.05 -13.44 -1.42
C LEU A 263 4.83 -14.33 -1.19
N VAL A 264 4.34 -14.93 -2.27
CA VAL A 264 3.29 -15.94 -2.23
C VAL A 264 3.67 -17.10 -3.14
N SER A 265 3.67 -18.32 -2.59
CA SER A 265 3.88 -19.53 -3.36
C SER A 265 2.64 -19.91 -4.16
N ASP A 266 2.79 -20.73 -5.21
CA ASP A 266 1.70 -21.35 -5.96
C ASP A 266 0.78 -22.24 -5.09
N ALA A 267 1.24 -22.66 -3.91
CA ALA A 267 0.43 -23.33 -2.90
C ALA A 267 -0.32 -22.36 -1.95
N GLY A 268 -0.20 -21.05 -2.16
CA GLY A 268 -0.85 -20.02 -1.35
C GLY A 268 -0.16 -19.74 0.00
N ILE A 269 1.06 -20.22 0.21
CA ILE A 269 1.84 -19.87 1.40
C ILE A 269 2.44 -18.49 1.20
N ARG A 270 2.24 -17.60 2.17
CA ARG A 270 2.83 -16.27 2.19
C ARG A 270 4.02 -16.18 3.11
N SER A 271 5.03 -15.44 2.68
CA SER A 271 6.14 -15.00 3.52
C SER A 271 6.37 -13.49 3.40
N CYS A 272 7.03 -12.94 4.40
CA CYS A 272 7.60 -11.60 4.36
C CYS A 272 9.11 -11.77 4.50
N ASP A 273 9.84 -11.45 3.45
CA ASP A 273 11.27 -11.64 3.35
C ASP A 273 11.95 -10.27 3.32
N MET A 274 12.87 -10.04 4.24
CA MET A 274 13.64 -8.80 4.31
C MET A 274 15.08 -9.07 3.96
N PHE A 275 15.65 -8.26 3.07
CA PHE A 275 16.99 -8.41 2.52
C PHE A 275 17.85 -7.19 2.83
N TRP A 276 19.06 -7.40 3.31
CA TRP A 276 20.07 -6.36 3.48
C TRP A 276 21.22 -6.57 2.50
N PHE A 277 21.73 -5.46 1.97
CA PHE A 277 22.70 -5.46 0.88
C PHE A 277 23.97 -4.72 1.28
N GLU A 278 25.11 -5.26 0.89
CA GLU A 278 26.42 -4.62 0.91
C GLU A 278 27.15 -4.96 -0.38
N ASP A 279 27.78 -3.97 -1.01
CA ASP A 279 28.54 -4.11 -2.25
C ASP A 279 27.81 -4.90 -3.36
N GLY A 280 26.51 -4.66 -3.53
CA GLY A 280 25.68 -5.34 -4.52
C GLY A 280 25.49 -6.85 -4.24
N LYS A 281 25.55 -7.27 -2.99
CA LYS A 281 25.29 -8.64 -2.53
C LYS A 281 24.33 -8.65 -1.36
N ILE A 282 23.52 -9.70 -1.28
CA ILE A 282 22.69 -9.99 -0.12
C ILE A 282 23.60 -10.50 1.01
N VAL A 283 23.64 -9.77 2.13
CA VAL A 283 24.43 -10.12 3.32
C VAL A 283 23.58 -10.73 4.43
N PHE A 284 22.30 -10.36 4.46
CA PHE A 284 21.35 -10.91 5.43
C PHE A 284 19.96 -11.02 4.82
N GLU A 285 19.29 -12.12 5.12
CA GLU A 285 17.89 -12.37 4.79
C GLU A 285 17.14 -12.79 6.05
N LEU A 286 16.01 -12.16 6.30
CA LEU A 286 15.04 -12.58 7.30
C LEU A 286 13.76 -13.00 6.57
N GLU A 287 13.46 -14.27 6.58
CA GLU A 287 12.23 -14.85 6.05
C GLU A 287 11.25 -15.17 7.18
N VAL A 288 10.05 -14.63 7.10
CA VAL A 288 8.97 -14.89 8.07
C VAL A 288 7.81 -15.55 7.34
N ILE A 289 7.56 -16.83 7.60
CA ILE A 289 6.42 -17.55 7.05
C ILE A 289 5.15 -17.11 7.76
N LEU A 290 4.23 -16.52 7.00
CA LEU A 290 2.96 -15.98 7.49
C LEU A 290 1.80 -16.99 7.47
N GLY A 291 2.00 -18.13 6.78
CA GLY A 291 1.01 -19.20 6.63
C GLY A 291 0.22 -19.15 5.34
N CYS A 292 -0.75 -20.05 5.20
CA CYS A 292 -1.62 -20.10 4.02
C CYS A 292 -2.75 -19.08 4.12
N VAL A 293 -3.06 -18.42 3.02
CA VAL A 293 -4.33 -17.70 2.85
C VAL A 293 -5.43 -18.75 2.72
N LYS A 294 -6.39 -18.69 3.62
CA LYS A 294 -7.62 -19.52 3.53
C LYS A 294 -8.60 -18.87 2.59
#